data_6f67aa3890680fccc6b38d9d30231403
#
_entry.id   6f67aa3890680fccc6b38d9d30231403
#
_cell.length_a   1.000
_cell.length_b   1.000
_cell.length_c   1.000
_cell.angle_alpha   90.00
_cell.angle_beta   90.00
_cell.angle_gamma   90.00
#
_symmetry.space_group_name_H-M   'P 1'
#
loop_
_entity.id
_entity.type
_entity.pdbx_description
1 polymer ?
#
loop_
_entity_poly.entity_id
_entity_poly.type
_entity_poly.pdbx_seq_one_letter_code
_entity_poly.pdbx_strand_id
1 'polypeptide(L)'
;MKAILFRYSSWCLSLFCMLSMLSCVELDVIPTDKYTDETYWTSEANASALLNMAYKQMNSADWLFRDERLSDNLYNGYGGDAVKTIGNGQATSSTALFDDVWKSIYSGIKTAHTLLENIDRVPMDEG
;
A
#
# COMPACT_ATOMS: atom_id res chain seq x y z
N MET A 1 -2.01 -60.94 31.73
CA MET A 1 -2.44 -59.55 32.00
C MET A 1 -1.62 -58.51 31.26
N LYS A 2 -0.31 -58.57 31.21
CA LYS A 2 0.55 -57.50 30.53
C LYS A 2 0.31 -57.40 29.02
N ALA A 3 0.05 -58.47 28.29
CA ALA A 3 -0.15 -58.42 26.82
C ALA A 3 -1.48 -57.75 26.40
N ILE A 4 -2.50 -57.83 27.25
CA ILE A 4 -3.79 -57.19 26.97
C ILE A 4 -3.69 -55.67 27.16
N LEU A 5 -3.03 -55.20 28.20
CA LEU A 5 -2.78 -53.77 28.44
C LEU A 5 -1.97 -53.14 27.32
N PHE A 6 -1.00 -53.84 26.77
CA PHE A 6 -0.17 -53.34 25.67
C PHE A 6 -0.98 -53.17 24.37
N ARG A 7 -1.92 -54.04 24.10
CA ARG A 7 -2.81 -53.94 22.92
C ARG A 7 -3.77 -52.74 23.04
N TYR A 8 -4.34 -52.48 24.21
CA TYR A 8 -5.21 -51.31 24.42
C TYR A 8 -4.43 -50.00 24.35
N SER A 9 -3.20 -49.94 24.86
CA SER A 9 -2.32 -48.79 24.77
C SER A 9 -1.99 -48.44 23.31
N SER A 10 -1.74 -49.42 22.46
CA SER A 10 -1.47 -49.22 21.04
C SER A 10 -2.69 -48.67 20.28
N TRP A 11 -3.89 -49.14 20.62
CA TRP A 11 -5.14 -48.68 20.03
C TRP A 11 -5.47 -47.24 20.45
N CYS A 12 -5.27 -46.90 21.71
CA CYS A 12 -5.43 -45.50 22.18
C CYS A 12 -4.45 -44.54 21.53
N LEU A 13 -3.21 -44.96 21.34
CA LEU A 13 -2.19 -44.14 20.67
C LEU A 13 -2.54 -43.89 19.18
N SER A 14 -3.03 -44.92 18.49
CA SER A 14 -3.49 -44.81 17.10
C SER A 14 -4.72 -43.91 16.96
N LEU A 15 -5.67 -44.01 17.88
CA LEU A 15 -6.86 -43.14 17.89
C LEU A 15 -6.52 -41.70 18.19
N PHE A 16 -5.57 -41.45 19.09
CA PHE A 16 -5.08 -40.10 19.42
C PHE A 16 -4.36 -39.46 18.24
N CYS A 17 -3.53 -40.20 17.49
CA CYS A 17 -2.90 -39.74 16.26
C CYS A 17 -3.93 -39.43 15.15
N MET A 18 -5.02 -40.18 15.03
CA MET A 18 -6.08 -39.88 14.06
C MET A 18 -6.87 -38.60 14.40
N LEU A 19 -7.13 -38.34 15.68
CA LEU A 19 -7.81 -37.11 16.10
C LEU A 19 -6.95 -35.86 15.91
N SER A 20 -5.63 -35.96 16.01
CA SER A 20 -4.74 -34.79 15.79
C SER A 20 -4.63 -34.35 14.34
N MET A 21 -5.03 -35.16 13.36
CA MET A 21 -5.06 -34.80 11.95
C MET A 21 -6.29 -33.95 11.53
N LEU A 22 -7.29 -33.83 12.42
CA LEU A 22 -8.50 -33.05 12.16
C LEU A 22 -8.39 -31.57 12.56
N SER A 23 -7.23 -31.10 13.00
CA SER A 23 -7.00 -29.72 13.49
C SER A 23 -6.53 -28.75 12.41
N CYS A 24 -6.87 -28.97 11.15
CA CYS A 24 -6.75 -27.91 10.15
C CYS A 24 -8.02 -27.06 10.17
N VAL A 25 -8.12 -26.15 11.14
CA VAL A 25 -9.04 -25.03 11.05
C VAL A 25 -8.45 -24.05 10.05
N GLU A 26 -9.20 -23.75 9.01
CA GLU A 26 -8.89 -22.72 8.05
C GLU A 26 -8.76 -21.38 8.80
N LEU A 27 -7.52 -20.92 8.95
CA LEU A 27 -7.18 -19.67 9.65
C LEU A 27 -7.22 -18.48 8.70
N ASP A 28 -8.10 -18.51 7.71
CA ASP A 28 -8.30 -17.37 6.81
C ASP A 28 -9.20 -16.33 7.51
N VAL A 29 -8.64 -15.71 8.53
CA VAL A 29 -9.27 -14.59 9.23
C VAL A 29 -8.99 -13.33 8.42
N ILE A 30 -10.00 -12.83 7.72
CA ILE A 30 -9.94 -11.52 7.07
C ILE A 30 -9.64 -10.47 8.14
N PRO A 31 -8.53 -9.74 8.05
CA PRO A 31 -8.21 -8.70 9.03
C PRO A 31 -9.32 -7.64 9.04
N THR A 32 -9.93 -7.41 10.19
CA THR A 32 -11.01 -6.42 10.37
C THR A 32 -10.47 -5.00 10.59
N ASP A 33 -9.18 -4.88 10.84
CA ASP A 33 -8.46 -3.63 11.12
C ASP A 33 -7.78 -3.02 9.88
N LYS A 34 -7.79 -3.74 8.76
CA LYS A 34 -7.17 -3.30 7.49
C LYS A 34 -8.08 -3.62 6.32
N TYR A 35 -8.12 -2.70 5.38
CA TYR A 35 -8.75 -2.97 4.09
C TYR A 35 -7.92 -4.01 3.32
N THR A 36 -8.58 -5.06 2.88
CA THR A 36 -8.06 -6.00 1.88
C THR A 36 -8.55 -5.58 0.50
N ASP A 37 -7.96 -6.12 -0.56
CA ASP A 37 -8.43 -5.86 -1.92
C ASP A 37 -9.92 -6.20 -2.11
N GLU A 38 -10.41 -7.24 -1.44
CA GLU A 38 -11.80 -7.66 -1.49
C GLU A 38 -12.76 -6.72 -0.75
N THR A 39 -12.32 -6.14 0.37
CA THR A 39 -13.17 -5.30 1.21
C THR A 39 -13.11 -3.82 0.85
N TYR A 40 -12.08 -3.39 0.13
CA TYR A 40 -11.90 -1.99 -0.23
C TYR A 40 -12.89 -1.52 -1.31
N TRP A 41 -13.11 -2.34 -2.34
CA TRP A 41 -13.89 -1.99 -3.53
C TRP A 41 -15.40 -2.23 -3.36
N THR A 42 -15.88 -2.20 -2.12
CA THR A 42 -17.30 -2.44 -1.77
C THR A 42 -18.13 -1.19 -1.62
N SER A 43 -17.51 0.00 -1.67
CA SER A 43 -18.24 1.26 -1.51
C SER A 43 -17.69 2.38 -2.41
N GLU A 44 -18.56 3.22 -2.91
CA GLU A 44 -18.23 4.43 -3.66
C GLU A 44 -17.36 5.38 -2.83
N ALA A 45 -17.58 5.46 -1.51
CA ALA A 45 -16.80 6.31 -0.62
C ALA A 45 -15.31 5.94 -0.64
N ASN A 46 -14.97 4.65 -0.69
CA ASN A 46 -13.59 4.19 -0.78
C ASN A 46 -12.96 4.54 -2.13
N ALA A 47 -13.70 4.38 -3.22
CA ALA A 47 -13.23 4.76 -4.56
C ALA A 47 -12.99 6.28 -4.64
N SER A 48 -13.91 7.08 -4.11
CA SER A 48 -13.78 8.55 -4.03
C SER A 48 -12.59 8.97 -3.16
N ALA A 49 -12.34 8.28 -2.05
CA ALA A 49 -11.17 8.54 -1.21
C ALA A 49 -9.86 8.29 -1.97
N LEU A 50 -9.78 7.21 -2.75
CA LEU A 50 -8.61 6.90 -3.57
C LEU A 50 -8.44 7.91 -4.72
N LEU A 51 -9.53 8.34 -5.35
CA LEU A 51 -9.51 9.40 -6.36
C LEU A 51 -8.97 10.70 -5.79
N ASN A 52 -9.47 11.12 -4.63
CA ASN A 52 -8.98 12.32 -3.94
C ASN A 52 -7.49 12.20 -3.57
N MET A 53 -7.04 11.01 -3.20
CA MET A 53 -5.62 10.74 -2.95
C MET A 53 -4.79 10.88 -4.23
N ALA A 54 -5.27 10.40 -5.38
CA ALA A 54 -4.60 10.58 -6.66
C ALA A 54 -4.49 12.06 -7.03
N TYR A 55 -5.56 12.84 -6.89
CA TYR A 55 -5.53 14.30 -7.11
C TYR A 55 -4.54 15.01 -6.18
N LYS A 56 -4.49 14.63 -4.90
CA LYS A 56 -3.52 15.20 -3.95
C LYS A 56 -2.07 14.92 -4.34
N GLN A 57 -1.81 13.80 -5.01
CA GLN A 57 -0.48 13.43 -5.48
C GLN A 57 -0.06 14.12 -6.78
N MET A 58 -1.01 14.64 -7.55
CA MET A 58 -0.74 15.30 -8.83
C MET A 58 -0.07 16.66 -8.67
N ASN A 59 -0.53 17.46 -7.71
CA ASN A 59 -0.01 18.83 -7.54
C ASN A 59 -0.29 19.36 -6.13
N SER A 60 0.69 20.04 -5.54
CA SER A 60 0.52 20.78 -4.30
C SER A 60 1.07 22.20 -4.46
N ALA A 61 0.57 23.15 -3.66
CA ALA A 61 1.11 24.51 -3.64
C ALA A 61 2.61 24.53 -3.34
N ASP A 62 3.08 23.63 -2.48
CA ASP A 62 4.50 23.50 -2.16
C ASP A 62 5.34 23.10 -3.36
N TRP A 63 4.81 22.28 -4.27
CA TRP A 63 5.48 21.89 -5.50
C TRP A 63 5.58 23.07 -6.46
N LEU A 64 4.50 23.82 -6.63
CA LEU A 64 4.48 24.98 -7.49
C LEU A 64 5.52 26.01 -7.03
N PHE A 65 5.54 26.36 -5.74
CA PHE A 65 6.53 27.28 -5.19
C PHE A 65 7.95 26.74 -5.23
N ARG A 66 8.12 25.43 -5.08
CA ARG A 66 9.43 24.81 -5.20
C ARG A 66 9.95 24.89 -6.63
N ASP A 67 9.12 24.60 -7.62
CA ASP A 67 9.50 24.56 -9.02
C ASP A 67 9.82 25.98 -9.53
N GLU A 68 9.07 27.00 -9.09
CA GLU A 68 9.40 28.41 -9.37
C GLU A 68 10.76 28.83 -8.78
N ARG A 69 11.17 28.23 -7.66
CA ARG A 69 12.49 28.48 -7.06
C ARG A 69 13.64 27.77 -7.77
N LEU A 70 13.35 26.84 -8.68
CA LEU A 70 14.36 26.19 -9.53
C LEU A 70 14.70 27.01 -10.77
N SER A 71 13.89 28.04 -11.05
CA SER A 71 14.05 28.98 -12.15
C SER A 71 14.60 30.34 -11.64
N ASP A 72 14.77 31.27 -12.53
CA ASP A 72 15.13 32.64 -12.22
C ASP A 72 13.93 33.52 -11.79
N ASN A 73 12.71 32.98 -11.84
CA ASN A 73 11.48 33.70 -11.48
C ASN A 73 11.35 33.96 -9.98
N LEU A 74 11.91 33.09 -9.14
CA LEU A 74 11.78 33.24 -7.69
C LEU A 74 13.10 32.93 -6.96
N TYR A 75 13.65 33.97 -6.31
CA TYR A 75 14.85 33.79 -5.48
C TYR A 75 14.51 33.15 -4.15
N ASN A 76 15.22 32.08 -3.83
CA ASN A 76 15.07 31.35 -2.56
C ASN A 76 16.15 31.77 -1.55
N GLY A 77 15.83 32.71 -0.67
CA GLY A 77 16.72 33.12 0.42
C GLY A 77 16.93 32.07 1.51
N TYR A 78 15.98 31.13 1.68
CA TYR A 78 15.96 30.12 2.75
C TYR A 78 15.87 28.70 2.22
N GLY A 79 16.07 28.47 0.95
CA GLY A 79 15.92 27.14 0.38
C GLY A 79 16.98 26.17 0.85
N GLY A 80 16.55 24.92 1.06
CA GLY A 80 17.45 23.82 1.32
C GLY A 80 18.47 23.63 0.19
N ASP A 81 19.54 22.93 0.48
CA ASP A 81 20.71 22.79 -0.39
C ASP A 81 20.38 22.22 -1.79
N ALA A 82 19.36 21.35 -1.90
CA ALA A 82 18.99 20.75 -3.18
C ALA A 82 18.42 21.78 -4.18
N VAL A 83 17.60 22.74 -3.73
CA VAL A 83 17.03 23.78 -4.59
C VAL A 83 18.15 24.72 -5.07
N LYS A 84 19.04 25.12 -4.17
CA LYS A 84 20.21 25.96 -4.52
C LYS A 84 21.14 25.24 -5.49
N THR A 85 21.40 23.97 -5.25
CA THR A 85 22.28 23.14 -6.09
C THR A 85 21.75 23.06 -7.52
N ILE A 86 20.44 22.88 -7.69
CA ILE A 86 19.80 22.85 -9.01
C ILE A 86 19.82 24.24 -9.65
N GLY A 87 19.37 25.28 -8.92
CA GLY A 87 19.33 26.65 -9.42
C GLY A 87 20.71 27.21 -9.82
N ASN A 88 21.77 26.74 -9.20
CA ASN A 88 23.15 27.11 -9.54
C ASN A 88 23.79 26.22 -10.63
N GLY A 89 23.05 25.29 -11.22
CA GLY A 89 23.56 24.39 -12.25
C GLY A 89 24.52 23.32 -11.74
N GLN A 90 24.54 23.05 -10.43
CA GLN A 90 25.42 22.05 -9.78
C GLN A 90 24.71 20.71 -9.50
N ALA A 91 23.53 20.52 -10.07
CA ALA A 91 22.78 19.29 -9.90
C ALA A 91 23.52 18.08 -10.49
N THR A 92 23.44 16.96 -9.80
CA THR A 92 23.94 15.67 -10.26
C THR A 92 22.81 14.64 -10.24
N SER A 93 23.01 13.47 -10.85
CA SER A 93 22.05 12.37 -10.81
C SER A 93 21.72 11.88 -9.39
N SER A 94 22.55 12.20 -8.40
CA SER A 94 22.33 11.86 -6.98
C SER A 94 21.65 12.98 -6.18
N THR A 95 21.22 14.07 -6.82
CA THR A 95 20.48 15.14 -6.14
C THR A 95 19.14 14.62 -5.66
N ALA A 96 18.91 14.58 -4.35
CA ALA A 96 17.75 13.94 -3.70
C ALA A 96 16.40 14.41 -4.22
N LEU A 97 16.29 15.68 -4.64
CA LEU A 97 15.05 16.24 -5.17
C LEU A 97 14.53 15.48 -6.39
N PHE A 98 15.40 14.95 -7.25
CA PHE A 98 14.98 14.18 -8.42
C PHE A 98 14.34 12.85 -8.02
N ASP A 99 14.92 12.16 -7.04
CA ASP A 99 14.38 10.90 -6.51
C ASP A 99 13.02 11.12 -5.83
N ASP A 100 12.89 12.18 -5.04
CA ASP A 100 11.65 12.54 -4.35
C ASP A 100 10.51 12.85 -5.34
N VAL A 101 10.81 13.64 -6.38
CA VAL A 101 9.84 13.97 -7.44
C VAL A 101 9.45 12.74 -8.21
N TRP A 102 10.42 11.92 -8.60
CA TRP A 102 10.19 10.67 -9.31
C TRP A 102 9.27 9.73 -8.52
N LYS A 103 9.60 9.45 -7.27
CA LYS A 103 8.80 8.60 -6.39
C LYS A 103 7.37 9.11 -6.20
N SER A 104 7.22 10.41 -6.03
CA SER A 104 5.91 11.03 -5.84
C SER A 104 5.03 10.89 -7.08
N ILE A 105 5.57 11.18 -8.27
CA ILE A 105 4.85 11.06 -9.54
C ILE A 105 4.45 9.61 -9.79
N TYR A 106 5.37 8.67 -9.64
CA TYR A 106 5.06 7.25 -9.84
C TYR A 106 4.08 6.68 -8.79
N SER A 107 4.11 7.21 -7.57
CA SER A 107 3.08 6.89 -6.57
C SER A 107 1.69 7.35 -7.02
N GLY A 108 1.59 8.56 -7.58
CA GLY A 108 0.33 9.08 -8.14
C GLY A 108 -0.18 8.25 -9.31
N ILE A 109 0.70 7.91 -10.25
CA ILE A 109 0.39 7.03 -11.40
C ILE A 109 -0.11 5.66 -10.91
N LYS A 110 0.57 5.05 -9.94
CA LYS A 110 0.15 3.78 -9.34
C LYS A 110 -1.25 3.88 -8.73
N THR A 111 -1.51 4.94 -7.96
CA THR A 111 -2.82 5.17 -7.32
C THR A 111 -3.93 5.29 -8.38
N ALA A 112 -3.69 6.06 -9.45
CA ALA A 112 -4.64 6.22 -10.55
C ALA A 112 -4.89 4.90 -11.29
N HIS A 113 -3.84 4.13 -11.60
CA HIS A 113 -3.98 2.80 -12.21
C HIS A 113 -4.75 1.83 -11.33
N THR A 114 -4.45 1.79 -10.04
CA THR A 114 -5.18 0.94 -9.08
C THR A 114 -6.67 1.28 -9.08
N LEU A 115 -7.04 2.56 -9.15
CA LEU A 115 -8.44 2.97 -9.25
C LEU A 115 -9.07 2.48 -10.56
N LEU A 116 -8.42 2.73 -11.70
CA LEU A 116 -8.94 2.37 -13.03
C LEU A 116 -9.13 0.86 -13.19
N GLU A 117 -8.23 0.04 -12.64
CA GLU A 117 -8.30 -1.41 -12.71
C GLU A 117 -9.45 -2.00 -11.88
N ASN A 118 -9.94 -1.27 -10.88
CA ASN A 118 -10.91 -1.80 -9.93
C ASN A 118 -12.24 -1.03 -9.90
N ILE A 119 -12.38 0.06 -10.64
CA ILE A 119 -13.57 0.92 -10.58
C ILE A 119 -14.85 0.17 -10.95
N ASP A 120 -14.78 -0.77 -11.88
CA ASP A 120 -15.92 -1.59 -12.32
C ASP A 120 -16.43 -2.55 -11.24
N ARG A 121 -15.65 -2.78 -10.18
CA ARG A 121 -16.04 -3.61 -9.01
C ARG A 121 -16.86 -2.84 -7.98
N VAL A 122 -16.83 -1.52 -8.06
CA VAL A 122 -17.48 -0.65 -7.08
C VAL A 122 -18.95 -0.48 -7.43
N PRO A 123 -19.89 -0.78 -6.51
CA PRO A 123 -21.30 -0.48 -6.73
C PRO A 123 -21.46 1.05 -6.76
N MET A 124 -21.77 1.59 -7.94
CA MET A 124 -22.08 3.00 -8.13
C MET A 124 -23.58 3.19 -8.10
N ASP A 125 -24.09 4.17 -7.35
CA ASP A 125 -25.47 4.61 -7.47
C ASP A 125 -25.62 5.33 -8.82
N GLU A 126 -26.55 4.84 -9.64
CA GLU A 126 -26.97 5.58 -10.85
C GLU A 126 -27.72 6.82 -10.38
N GLY A 127 -27.03 7.97 -10.34
CA GLY A 127 -27.55 9.27 -9.97
C GLY A 127 -28.52 9.86 -10.99
#